data_0b860d70f1b5bdec971bdebebae669e3
#
_entry.id   0b860d70f1b5bdec971bdebebae669e3
#
_cell.length_a   1.000
_cell.length_b   1.000
_cell.length_c   1.000
_cell.angle_alpha   90.00
_cell.angle_beta   90.00
_cell.angle_gamma   90.00
#
_symmetry.space_group_name_H-M   'P 1'
#
loop_
_entity.id
_entity.type
_entity.pdbx_description
1 polymer ?
#
loop_
_entity_poly.entity_id
_entity_poly.type
_entity_poly.pdbx_seq_one_letter_code
_entity_poly.pdbx_strand_id
1 'polypeptide(L)'
;MNKALIFDLDGVLVHTDRYHFLAWKQIAGEIGAAFDEKVNDRLRGVSRRESLEIILEGCEEKTTEEQKERLLEKKNSIYRKLLEQLTPESVEVSVRETLERLRANRTRMAIGSSSKNTDYILQRTDLLKYFDAVVDGNNITKSKPDPEVFLKAAQFMGANPADCVVIEDAEAGIRAAKAAGMYAVGIGEAAGYSETDLGIKDMREIQHLVSFN
;
A
#
# COMPACT_ATOMS: atom_id res chain seq x y z
N MET A 1 -20.15 -16.64 6.72
CA MET A 1 -18.82 -16.53 7.36
C MET A 1 -18.41 -15.08 7.33
N ASN A 2 -17.99 -14.53 8.48
CA ASN A 2 -17.55 -13.13 8.53
C ASN A 2 -16.22 -13.01 7.79
N LYS A 3 -16.20 -12.32 6.67
CA LYS A 3 -14.98 -12.04 5.92
C LYS A 3 -14.05 -11.14 6.74
N ALA A 4 -12.74 -11.37 6.63
CA ALA A 4 -11.72 -10.48 7.14
C ALA A 4 -11.26 -9.53 6.02
N LEU A 5 -10.98 -8.28 6.34
CA LEU A 5 -10.55 -7.28 5.38
C LEU A 5 -9.06 -6.96 5.55
N ILE A 6 -8.34 -6.91 4.46
CA ILE A 6 -6.94 -6.48 4.44
C ILE A 6 -6.84 -5.28 3.51
N PHE A 7 -6.35 -4.19 4.03
CA PHE A 7 -6.22 -2.94 3.29
C PHE A 7 -4.76 -2.70 2.92
N ASP A 8 -4.50 -2.33 1.67
CA ASP A 8 -3.31 -1.56 1.42
C ASP A 8 -3.41 -0.20 2.12
N LEU A 9 -2.31 0.51 2.22
CA LEU A 9 -2.25 1.80 2.91
C LEU A 9 -2.22 2.97 1.93
N ASP A 10 -1.20 2.98 1.07
CA ASP A 10 -0.88 4.10 0.19
C ASP A 10 -1.82 4.10 -1.02
N GLY A 11 -2.62 5.15 -1.20
CA GLY A 11 -3.63 5.22 -2.28
C GLY A 11 -4.99 4.60 -1.92
N VAL A 12 -5.08 3.80 -0.83
CA VAL A 12 -6.32 3.21 -0.35
C VAL A 12 -6.88 3.94 0.87
N LEU A 13 -6.07 4.06 1.93
CA LEU A 13 -6.48 4.70 3.19
C LEU A 13 -5.92 6.11 3.35
N VAL A 14 -4.74 6.35 2.79
CA VAL A 14 -4.05 7.64 2.85
C VAL A 14 -3.40 7.93 1.50
N HIS A 15 -3.63 9.10 0.95
CA HIS A 15 -3.04 9.52 -0.32
C HIS A 15 -1.62 10.06 -0.12
N THR A 16 -0.63 9.17 -0.14
CA THR A 16 0.79 9.49 -0.02
C THR A 16 1.56 9.45 -1.34
N ASP A 17 0.89 9.11 -2.45
CA ASP A 17 1.48 9.01 -3.79
C ASP A 17 2.27 10.25 -4.19
N ARG A 18 1.72 11.44 -3.92
CA ARG A 18 2.40 12.71 -4.18
C ARG A 18 3.73 12.83 -3.44
N TYR A 19 3.80 12.35 -2.20
CA TYR A 19 5.03 12.38 -1.41
C TYR A 19 6.06 11.39 -1.94
N HIS A 20 5.60 10.21 -2.39
CA HIS A 20 6.46 9.25 -3.08
C HIS A 20 7.03 9.84 -4.37
N PHE A 21 6.16 10.43 -5.20
CA PHE A 21 6.56 11.09 -6.46
C PHE A 21 7.61 12.19 -6.21
N LEU A 22 7.36 13.10 -5.28
CA LEU A 22 8.29 14.21 -4.98
C LEU A 22 9.64 13.71 -4.48
N ALA A 23 9.66 12.70 -3.61
CA ALA A 23 10.89 12.13 -3.10
C ALA A 23 11.69 11.40 -4.20
N TRP A 24 11.04 10.64 -5.06
CA TRP A 24 11.70 9.97 -6.18
C TRP A 24 12.15 10.95 -7.26
N LYS A 25 11.36 11.97 -7.57
CA LYS A 25 11.73 13.03 -8.51
C LYS A 25 13.03 13.74 -8.11
N GLN A 26 13.19 13.99 -6.82
CA GLN A 26 14.42 14.58 -6.31
C GLN A 26 15.62 13.65 -6.48
N ILE A 27 15.46 12.35 -6.14
CA ILE A 27 16.53 11.34 -6.30
C ILE A 27 16.89 11.16 -7.78
N ALA A 28 15.90 11.02 -8.64
CA ALA A 28 16.12 10.87 -10.10
C ALA A 28 16.87 12.08 -10.69
N GLY A 29 16.50 13.30 -10.27
CA GLY A 29 17.19 14.51 -10.69
C GLY A 29 18.67 14.57 -10.26
N GLU A 30 19.01 14.01 -9.11
CA GLU A 30 20.40 13.96 -8.61
C GLU A 30 21.29 12.98 -9.41
N ILE A 31 20.71 11.91 -9.92
CA ILE A 31 21.44 10.90 -10.70
C ILE A 31 21.25 11.07 -12.22
N GLY A 32 20.61 12.16 -12.66
CA GLY A 32 20.36 12.41 -14.08
C GLY A 32 19.37 11.44 -14.74
N ALA A 33 18.59 10.70 -13.97
CA ALA A 33 17.60 9.77 -14.50
C ALA A 33 16.32 10.51 -14.95
N ALA A 34 15.77 10.10 -16.09
CA ALA A 34 14.45 10.56 -16.52
C ALA A 34 13.36 10.02 -15.56
N PHE A 35 12.52 10.91 -15.04
CA PHE A 35 11.45 10.54 -14.13
C PHE A 35 10.20 11.36 -14.41
N ASP A 36 9.20 10.69 -14.93
CA ASP A 36 7.88 11.23 -15.25
C ASP A 36 6.78 10.41 -14.59
N GLU A 37 5.54 10.74 -14.88
CA GLU A 37 4.37 10.02 -14.35
C GLU A 37 4.36 8.56 -14.80
N LYS A 38 4.78 8.24 -16.04
CA LYS A 38 4.80 6.87 -16.55
C LYS A 38 5.80 5.98 -15.79
N VAL A 39 6.98 6.54 -15.48
CA VAL A 39 7.96 5.83 -14.64
C VAL A 39 7.38 5.66 -13.23
N ASN A 40 6.76 6.72 -12.67
CA ASN A 40 6.17 6.68 -11.34
C ASN A 40 5.06 5.64 -11.22
N ASP A 41 4.22 5.45 -12.22
CA ASP A 41 3.14 4.45 -12.20
C ASP A 41 3.68 3.02 -12.03
N ARG A 42 4.86 2.73 -12.59
CA ARG A 42 5.55 1.44 -12.40
C ARG A 42 6.05 1.22 -10.97
N LEU A 43 6.12 2.27 -10.15
CA LEU A 43 6.60 2.19 -8.77
C LEU A 43 5.52 1.88 -7.75
N ARG A 44 4.23 1.86 -8.17
CA ARG A 44 3.11 1.66 -7.27
C ARG A 44 3.07 0.22 -6.73
N GLY A 45 2.85 0.10 -5.43
CA GLY A 45 2.72 -1.20 -4.76
C GLY A 45 4.02 -1.99 -4.55
N VAL A 46 5.15 -1.56 -5.17
CA VAL A 46 6.44 -2.25 -5.04
C VAL A 46 7.31 -1.65 -3.93
N SER A 47 8.38 -2.36 -3.56
CA SER A 47 9.29 -1.89 -2.51
C SER A 47 10.13 -0.69 -2.97
N ARG A 48 10.65 0.06 -1.99
CA ARG A 48 11.58 1.17 -2.25
C ARG A 48 12.80 0.73 -3.07
N ARG A 49 13.30 -0.48 -2.82
CA ARG A 49 14.46 -1.01 -3.57
C ARG A 49 14.11 -1.28 -5.03
N GLU A 50 13.01 -1.96 -5.28
CA GLU A 50 12.54 -2.22 -6.64
C GLU A 50 12.22 -0.92 -7.38
N SER A 51 11.62 0.07 -6.70
CA SER A 51 11.42 1.40 -7.28
C SER A 51 12.72 2.05 -7.75
N LEU A 52 13.80 1.94 -6.97
CA LEU A 52 15.10 2.45 -7.38
C LEU A 52 15.65 1.69 -8.60
N GLU A 53 15.53 0.37 -8.64
CA GLU A 53 15.99 -0.42 -9.80
C GLU A 53 15.25 0.00 -11.08
N ILE A 54 13.93 0.22 -11.00
CA ILE A 54 13.13 0.71 -12.14
C ILE A 54 13.61 2.09 -12.60
N ILE A 55 13.93 3.01 -11.70
CA ILE A 55 14.45 4.34 -12.05
C ILE A 55 15.81 4.23 -12.71
N LEU A 56 16.67 3.32 -12.22
CA LEU A 56 18.01 3.11 -12.73
C LEU A 56 18.04 2.45 -14.12
N GLU A 57 16.93 1.84 -14.58
CA GLU A 57 16.84 1.35 -15.98
C GLU A 57 17.11 2.45 -17.02
N GLY A 58 16.80 3.70 -16.65
CA GLY A 58 17.04 4.87 -17.52
C GLY A 58 18.44 5.49 -17.41
N CYS A 59 19.33 4.92 -16.60
CA CYS A 59 20.69 5.44 -16.40
C CYS A 59 21.71 4.68 -17.24
N GLU A 60 22.63 5.40 -17.92
CA GLU A 60 23.72 4.78 -18.68
C GLU A 60 24.82 4.20 -17.76
N GLU A 61 25.07 4.86 -16.63
CA GLU A 61 26.10 4.44 -15.67
C GLU A 61 25.56 3.41 -14.67
N LYS A 62 26.38 2.38 -14.42
CA LYS A 62 26.07 1.37 -13.41
C LYS A 62 26.26 1.95 -12.00
N THR A 63 25.20 1.91 -11.21
CA THR A 63 25.20 2.31 -9.80
C THR A 63 25.66 1.14 -8.92
N THR A 64 26.65 1.36 -8.06
CA THR A 64 27.12 0.34 -7.12
C THR A 64 26.10 0.10 -6.00
N GLU A 65 26.17 -1.05 -5.33
CA GLU A 65 25.27 -1.35 -4.20
C GLU A 65 25.37 -0.30 -3.07
N GLU A 66 26.58 0.18 -2.78
CA GLU A 66 26.79 1.23 -1.77
C GLU A 66 26.11 2.55 -2.19
N GLN A 67 26.18 2.92 -3.45
CA GLN A 67 25.47 4.09 -3.97
C GLN A 67 23.95 3.91 -3.90
N LYS A 68 23.45 2.72 -4.24
CA LYS A 68 22.01 2.41 -4.13
C LYS A 68 21.52 2.55 -2.70
N GLU A 69 22.23 2.00 -1.71
CA GLU A 69 21.84 2.13 -0.30
C GLU A 69 21.79 3.62 0.13
N ARG A 70 22.76 4.43 -0.25
CA ARG A 70 22.76 5.87 0.02
C ARG A 70 21.54 6.58 -0.60
N LEU A 71 21.20 6.25 -1.85
CA LEU A 71 20.03 6.81 -2.53
C LEU A 71 18.72 6.39 -1.85
N LEU A 72 18.61 5.12 -1.43
CA LEU A 72 17.45 4.60 -0.70
C LEU A 72 17.27 5.28 0.66
N GLU A 73 18.34 5.47 1.41
CA GLU A 73 18.31 6.19 2.69
C GLU A 73 17.92 7.66 2.49
N LYS A 74 18.52 8.33 1.49
CA LYS A 74 18.20 9.71 1.16
C LYS A 74 16.74 9.88 0.74
N LYS A 75 16.26 9.00 -0.17
CA LYS A 75 14.83 8.98 -0.55
C LYS A 75 13.93 8.84 0.67
N ASN A 76 14.27 7.93 1.56
CA ASN A 76 13.47 7.72 2.77
C ASN A 76 13.47 8.94 3.69
N SER A 77 14.60 9.60 3.85
CA SER A 77 14.70 10.83 4.65
C SER A 77 13.80 11.94 4.09
N ILE A 78 13.85 12.16 2.76
CA ILE A 78 12.99 13.13 2.08
C ILE A 78 11.51 12.77 2.28
N TYR A 79 11.15 11.50 2.04
CA TYR A 79 9.79 11.03 2.19
C TYR A 79 9.28 11.17 3.62
N ARG A 80 10.08 10.78 4.62
CA ARG A 80 9.74 10.95 6.05
C ARG A 80 9.45 12.39 6.42
N LYS A 81 10.24 13.34 5.91
CA LYS A 81 10.02 14.77 6.11
C LYS A 81 8.70 15.24 5.49
N LEU A 82 8.35 14.72 4.31
CA LEU A 82 7.05 15.04 3.69
C LEU A 82 5.88 14.46 4.48
N LEU A 83 6.03 13.25 5.05
CA LEU A 83 5.02 12.62 5.89
C LEU A 83 4.73 13.38 7.20
N GLU A 84 5.61 14.28 7.65
CA GLU A 84 5.35 15.14 8.81
C GLU A 84 4.13 16.06 8.63
N GLN A 85 3.72 16.29 7.37
CA GLN A 85 2.52 17.08 7.03
C GLN A 85 1.21 16.29 7.25
N LEU A 86 1.28 14.96 7.40
CA LEU A 86 0.10 14.15 7.64
C LEU A 86 -0.49 14.46 9.03
N THR A 87 -1.81 14.56 9.04
CA THR A 87 -2.63 14.73 10.24
C THR A 87 -3.86 13.82 10.14
N PRO A 88 -4.67 13.64 11.19
CA PRO A 88 -5.92 12.89 11.08
C PRO A 88 -6.85 13.39 9.96
N GLU A 89 -6.83 14.68 9.65
CA GLU A 89 -7.64 15.31 8.58
C GLU A 89 -7.14 14.98 7.17
N SER A 90 -5.95 14.38 7.05
CA SER A 90 -5.42 13.89 5.78
C SER A 90 -6.13 12.62 5.28
N VAL A 91 -6.94 12.00 6.13
CA VAL A 91 -7.74 10.82 5.80
C VAL A 91 -9.11 11.27 5.31
N GLU A 92 -9.54 10.76 4.16
CA GLU A 92 -10.87 11.07 3.65
C GLU A 92 -11.98 10.66 4.62
N VAL A 93 -13.04 11.45 4.68
CA VAL A 93 -14.19 11.20 5.55
C VAL A 93 -14.82 9.84 5.24
N SER A 94 -14.93 9.47 3.96
CA SER A 94 -15.45 8.17 3.52
C SER A 94 -14.66 6.98 4.06
N VAL A 95 -13.33 7.10 4.11
CA VAL A 95 -12.44 6.08 4.67
C VAL A 95 -12.68 5.95 6.17
N ARG A 96 -12.66 7.06 6.90
CA ARG A 96 -12.83 7.06 8.35
C ARG A 96 -14.19 6.50 8.76
N GLU A 97 -15.28 6.98 8.17
CA GLU A 97 -16.63 6.49 8.43
C GLU A 97 -16.76 4.99 8.15
N THR A 98 -16.12 4.51 7.07
CA THR A 98 -16.13 3.08 6.73
C THR A 98 -15.40 2.26 7.77
N LEU A 99 -14.19 2.66 8.18
CA LEU A 99 -13.41 1.95 9.21
C LEU A 99 -14.13 1.94 10.56
N GLU A 100 -14.73 3.05 10.98
CA GLU A 100 -15.53 3.14 12.22
C GLU A 100 -16.71 2.16 12.20
N ARG A 101 -17.45 2.11 11.09
CA ARG A 101 -18.58 1.20 10.92
C ARG A 101 -18.15 -0.27 10.90
N LEU A 102 -17.07 -0.60 10.20
CA LEU A 102 -16.52 -1.96 10.19
C LEU A 102 -16.06 -2.39 11.58
N ARG A 103 -15.43 -1.48 12.33
CA ARG A 103 -14.99 -1.74 13.71
C ARG A 103 -16.17 -1.94 14.67
N ALA A 104 -17.22 -1.11 14.56
CA ALA A 104 -18.46 -1.25 15.33
C ALA A 104 -19.14 -2.62 15.08
N ASN A 105 -19.04 -3.15 13.87
CA ASN A 105 -19.54 -4.48 13.50
C ASN A 105 -18.55 -5.63 13.81
N ARG A 106 -17.46 -5.35 14.53
CA ARG A 106 -16.41 -6.34 14.91
C ARG A 106 -15.80 -7.07 13.71
N THR A 107 -15.75 -6.41 12.55
CA THR A 107 -15.04 -6.93 11.38
C THR A 107 -13.54 -6.97 11.66
N ARG A 108 -12.91 -8.12 11.39
CA ARG A 108 -11.44 -8.23 11.50
C ARG A 108 -10.79 -7.46 10.36
N MET A 109 -9.85 -6.59 10.70
CA MET A 109 -9.18 -5.71 9.75
C MET A 109 -7.67 -5.73 9.95
N ALA A 110 -6.92 -5.80 8.86
CA ALA A 110 -5.46 -5.68 8.88
C ALA A 110 -4.97 -4.74 7.78
N ILE A 111 -3.73 -4.29 7.96
CA ILE A 111 -2.95 -3.62 6.93
C ILE A 111 -2.00 -4.62 6.27
N GLY A 112 -1.85 -4.52 4.94
CA GLY A 112 -0.85 -5.24 4.15
C GLY A 112 -0.15 -4.30 3.17
N SER A 113 0.92 -3.64 3.61
CA SER A 113 1.65 -2.61 2.84
C SER A 113 3.10 -3.02 2.57
N SER A 114 3.65 -2.64 1.41
CA SER A 114 5.08 -2.79 1.11
C SER A 114 5.95 -1.67 1.71
N SER A 115 5.34 -0.64 2.29
CA SER A 115 6.04 0.50 2.88
C SER A 115 6.63 0.17 4.25
N LYS A 116 7.89 0.56 4.48
CA LYS A 116 8.53 0.49 5.81
C LYS A 116 8.12 1.64 6.75
N ASN A 117 7.29 2.57 6.27
CA ASN A 117 6.82 3.71 7.06
C ASN A 117 5.36 3.58 7.50
N THR A 118 4.76 2.41 7.33
CA THR A 118 3.35 2.14 7.61
C THR A 118 2.94 2.56 9.02
N ASP A 119 3.66 2.11 10.04
CA ASP A 119 3.37 2.47 11.44
C ASP A 119 3.39 4.00 11.66
N TYR A 120 4.35 4.68 11.07
CA TYR A 120 4.43 6.13 11.19
C TYR A 120 3.23 6.83 10.55
N ILE A 121 2.80 6.38 9.37
CA ILE A 121 1.64 6.94 8.68
C ILE A 121 0.37 6.68 9.51
N LEU A 122 0.17 5.46 10.00
CA LEU A 122 -0.99 5.09 10.81
C LEU A 122 -1.08 5.88 12.11
N GLN A 123 0.07 6.15 12.76
CA GLN A 123 0.13 7.00 13.96
C GLN A 123 -0.21 8.45 13.63
N ARG A 124 0.38 9.02 12.57
CA ARG A 124 0.14 10.41 12.16
C ARG A 124 -1.33 10.68 11.79
N THR A 125 -1.99 9.67 11.23
CA THR A 125 -3.38 9.75 10.75
C THR A 125 -4.41 9.24 11.74
N ASP A 126 -4.00 8.77 12.92
CA ASP A 126 -4.86 8.16 13.95
C ASP A 126 -5.68 6.96 13.42
N LEU A 127 -5.09 6.18 12.51
CA LEU A 127 -5.74 5.01 11.92
C LEU A 127 -5.38 3.69 12.60
N LEU A 128 -4.25 3.61 13.32
CA LEU A 128 -3.75 2.37 13.92
C LEU A 128 -4.80 1.65 14.78
N LYS A 129 -5.63 2.39 15.47
CA LYS A 129 -6.67 1.88 16.40
C LYS A 129 -7.75 1.02 15.74
N TYR A 130 -7.89 1.08 14.41
CA TYR A 130 -8.90 0.31 13.69
C TYR A 130 -8.47 -1.11 13.34
N PHE A 131 -7.16 -1.41 13.36
CA PHE A 131 -6.61 -2.64 12.82
C PHE A 131 -6.22 -3.65 13.90
N ASP A 132 -6.52 -4.91 13.65
CA ASP A 132 -6.16 -6.04 14.52
C ASP A 132 -4.73 -6.53 14.24
N ALA A 133 -4.21 -6.26 13.02
CA ALA A 133 -2.85 -6.58 12.61
C ALA A 133 -2.31 -5.56 11.60
N VAL A 134 -1.02 -5.33 11.65
CA VAL A 134 -0.28 -4.52 10.66
C VAL A 134 0.89 -5.35 10.16
N VAL A 135 0.94 -5.55 8.84
CA VAL A 135 2.08 -6.15 8.14
C VAL A 135 2.61 -5.12 7.16
N ASP A 136 3.87 -4.81 7.30
CA ASP A 136 4.53 -3.78 6.51
C ASP A 136 5.84 -4.26 5.87
N GLY A 137 6.54 -3.37 5.18
CA GLY A 137 7.81 -3.66 4.51
C GLY A 137 8.95 -4.10 5.45
N ASN A 138 8.79 -4.03 6.78
CA ASN A 138 9.75 -4.57 7.74
C ASN A 138 9.44 -6.02 8.10
N ASN A 139 8.24 -6.49 7.85
CA ASN A 139 7.79 -7.84 8.15
C ASN A 139 7.98 -8.82 6.98
N ILE A 140 8.24 -8.33 5.76
CA ILE A 140 8.29 -9.13 4.54
C ILE A 140 9.68 -9.16 3.93
N THR A 141 9.95 -10.21 3.17
CA THR A 141 11.19 -10.38 2.38
C THR A 141 10.97 -10.09 0.90
N LYS A 142 9.74 -10.28 0.43
CA LYS A 142 9.32 -10.02 -0.95
C LYS A 142 8.15 -9.06 -0.95
N SER A 143 8.22 -8.05 -1.81
CA SER A 143 7.13 -7.10 -2.00
C SER A 143 6.14 -7.59 -3.05
N LYS A 144 4.99 -6.92 -3.14
CA LYS A 144 4.00 -7.14 -4.19
C LYS A 144 4.68 -7.09 -5.58
N PRO A 145 4.36 -8.00 -6.49
CA PRO A 145 3.19 -8.88 -6.54
C PRO A 145 3.34 -10.23 -5.79
N ASP A 146 4.41 -10.46 -5.00
CA ASP A 146 4.49 -11.64 -4.14
C ASP A 146 3.39 -11.57 -3.05
N PRO A 147 2.69 -12.68 -2.76
CA PRO A 147 1.57 -12.71 -1.82
C PRO A 147 1.99 -12.60 -0.34
N GLU A 148 3.28 -12.55 -0.01
CA GLU A 148 3.79 -12.66 1.36
C GLU A 148 3.11 -11.69 2.32
N VAL A 149 2.93 -10.43 1.94
CA VAL A 149 2.35 -9.39 2.79
C VAL A 149 0.91 -9.71 3.20
N PHE A 150 0.10 -10.19 2.28
CA PHE A 150 -1.31 -10.51 2.54
C PHE A 150 -1.47 -11.84 3.26
N LEU A 151 -0.66 -12.84 2.94
CA LEU A 151 -0.64 -14.11 3.66
C LEU A 151 -0.25 -13.91 5.13
N LYS A 152 0.75 -13.08 5.42
CA LYS A 152 1.13 -12.71 6.79
C LYS A 152 0.04 -11.91 7.51
N ALA A 153 -0.63 -10.98 6.81
CA ALA A 153 -1.74 -10.23 7.39
C ALA A 153 -2.90 -11.16 7.79
N ALA A 154 -3.28 -12.11 6.93
CA ALA A 154 -4.27 -13.12 7.24
C ALA A 154 -3.86 -13.99 8.44
N GLN A 155 -2.59 -14.46 8.45
CA GLN A 155 -2.03 -15.24 9.55
C GLN A 155 -2.10 -14.49 10.88
N PHE A 156 -1.72 -13.21 10.92
CA PHE A 156 -1.71 -12.41 12.16
C PHE A 156 -3.13 -12.15 12.68
N MET A 157 -4.12 -12.07 11.78
CA MET A 157 -5.54 -12.01 12.15
C MET A 157 -6.14 -13.37 12.53
N GLY A 158 -5.43 -14.48 12.34
CA GLY A 158 -5.99 -15.82 12.47
C GLY A 158 -7.13 -16.10 11.48
N ALA A 159 -7.03 -15.56 10.25
CA ALA A 159 -8.00 -15.71 9.18
C ALA A 159 -7.51 -16.70 8.13
N ASN A 160 -8.45 -17.45 7.51
CA ASN A 160 -8.11 -18.24 6.33
C ASN A 160 -8.00 -17.29 5.11
N PRO A 161 -6.95 -17.36 4.27
CA PRO A 161 -6.83 -16.55 3.06
C PRO A 161 -8.09 -16.55 2.18
N ALA A 162 -8.75 -17.69 2.00
CA ALA A 162 -9.98 -17.79 1.21
C ALA A 162 -11.18 -16.98 1.78
N ASP A 163 -11.12 -16.64 3.08
CA ASP A 163 -12.13 -15.80 3.76
C ASP A 163 -11.71 -14.32 3.83
N CYS A 164 -10.56 -13.97 3.22
CA CYS A 164 -10.05 -12.61 3.21
C CYS A 164 -10.43 -11.86 1.93
N VAL A 165 -10.68 -10.57 2.09
CA VAL A 165 -10.88 -9.61 1.00
C VAL A 165 -9.76 -8.57 1.12
N VAL A 166 -9.04 -8.36 0.03
CA VAL A 166 -7.98 -7.32 -0.06
C VAL A 166 -8.55 -6.12 -0.79
N ILE A 167 -8.26 -4.92 -0.29
CA ILE A 167 -8.59 -3.63 -0.93
C ILE A 167 -7.29 -2.98 -1.37
N GLU A 168 -7.19 -2.66 -2.66
CA GLU A 168 -5.96 -2.24 -3.33
C GLU A 168 -6.20 -1.21 -4.44
N ASP A 169 -5.21 -0.33 -4.66
CA ASP A 169 -5.24 0.69 -5.72
C ASP A 169 -4.26 0.42 -6.86
N ALA A 170 -3.37 -0.59 -6.72
CA ALA A 170 -2.28 -0.88 -7.65
C ALA A 170 -2.37 -2.30 -8.23
N GLU A 171 -1.95 -2.45 -9.49
CA GLU A 171 -1.89 -3.74 -10.19
C GLU A 171 -1.08 -4.79 -9.44
N ALA A 172 0.10 -4.41 -8.92
CA ALA A 172 0.96 -5.31 -8.18
C ALA A 172 0.28 -5.90 -6.93
N GLY A 173 -0.55 -5.10 -6.25
CA GLY A 173 -1.30 -5.55 -5.10
C GLY A 173 -2.48 -6.45 -5.45
N ILE A 174 -3.22 -6.15 -6.53
CA ILE A 174 -4.26 -7.05 -7.03
C ILE A 174 -3.66 -8.44 -7.34
N ARG A 175 -2.54 -8.47 -8.05
CA ARG A 175 -1.83 -9.74 -8.35
C ARG A 175 -1.38 -10.47 -7.08
N ALA A 176 -0.87 -9.74 -6.08
CA ALA A 176 -0.49 -10.33 -4.80
C ALA A 176 -1.70 -10.94 -4.08
N ALA A 177 -2.85 -10.26 -4.08
CA ALA A 177 -4.09 -10.76 -3.49
C ALA A 177 -4.57 -12.04 -4.19
N LYS A 178 -4.56 -12.05 -5.52
CA LYS A 178 -4.92 -13.24 -6.32
C LYS A 178 -3.96 -14.40 -6.08
N ALA A 179 -2.65 -14.14 -6.02
CA ALA A 179 -1.64 -15.15 -5.70
C ALA A 179 -1.80 -15.71 -4.28
N ALA A 180 -2.32 -14.90 -3.34
CA ALA A 180 -2.67 -15.34 -1.98
C ALA A 180 -3.97 -16.17 -1.91
N GLY A 181 -4.73 -16.32 -3.00
CA GLY A 181 -6.03 -16.97 -3.02
C GLY A 181 -7.14 -16.14 -2.37
N MET A 182 -6.99 -14.81 -2.31
CA MET A 182 -7.92 -13.87 -1.70
C MET A 182 -8.83 -13.20 -2.74
N TYR A 183 -9.95 -12.67 -2.30
CA TYR A 183 -10.84 -11.85 -3.12
C TYR A 183 -10.24 -10.44 -3.22
N ALA A 184 -10.05 -9.96 -4.45
CA ALA A 184 -9.38 -8.70 -4.73
C ALA A 184 -10.40 -7.61 -5.11
N VAL A 185 -10.45 -6.55 -4.30
CA VAL A 185 -11.25 -5.34 -4.55
C VAL A 185 -10.31 -4.23 -5.00
N GLY A 186 -10.53 -3.73 -6.21
CA GLY A 186 -9.77 -2.61 -6.76
C GLY A 186 -10.47 -1.27 -6.50
N ILE A 187 -9.71 -0.27 -6.08
CA ILE A 187 -10.15 1.13 -6.00
C ILE A 187 -9.25 1.99 -6.88
N GLY A 188 -9.72 3.16 -7.32
CA GLY A 188 -8.94 4.03 -8.21
C GLY A 188 -8.61 3.33 -9.53
N GLU A 189 -7.35 3.30 -9.94
CA GLU A 189 -6.93 2.67 -11.19
C GLU A 189 -7.11 1.14 -11.18
N ALA A 190 -6.90 0.50 -10.03
CA ALA A 190 -7.08 -0.94 -9.89
C ALA A 190 -8.54 -1.40 -10.03
N ALA A 191 -9.52 -0.49 -9.95
CA ALA A 191 -10.92 -0.84 -10.16
C ALA A 191 -11.23 -1.40 -11.56
N GLY A 192 -10.44 -1.00 -12.56
CA GLY A 192 -10.58 -1.45 -13.96
C GLY A 192 -9.62 -2.58 -14.37
N TYR A 193 -8.77 -3.05 -13.48
CA TYR A 193 -7.78 -4.07 -13.81
C TYR A 193 -8.42 -5.45 -14.00
N SER A 194 -7.94 -6.20 -15.01
CA SER A 194 -8.60 -7.46 -15.46
C SER A 194 -8.62 -8.57 -14.40
N GLU A 195 -7.71 -8.58 -13.45
CA GLU A 195 -7.65 -9.56 -12.36
C GLU A 195 -8.42 -9.12 -11.11
N THR A 196 -9.01 -7.91 -11.11
CA THR A 196 -9.84 -7.41 -10.03
C THR A 196 -11.19 -8.14 -10.02
N ASP A 197 -11.57 -8.70 -8.87
CA ASP A 197 -12.85 -9.39 -8.72
C ASP A 197 -14.02 -8.40 -8.58
N LEU A 198 -13.77 -7.23 -7.95
CA LEU A 198 -14.75 -6.15 -7.81
C LEU A 198 -14.04 -4.80 -7.83
N GLY A 199 -14.44 -3.94 -8.77
CA GLY A 199 -14.02 -2.53 -8.77
C GLY A 199 -15.01 -1.67 -7.98
N ILE A 200 -14.49 -0.79 -7.10
CA ILE A 200 -15.26 0.18 -6.34
C ILE A 200 -14.78 1.61 -6.63
N LYS A 201 -15.65 2.57 -6.42
CA LYS A 201 -15.34 4.01 -6.59
C LYS A 201 -15.18 4.73 -5.25
N ASP A 202 -15.74 4.17 -4.18
CA ASP A 202 -15.76 4.77 -2.87
C ASP A 202 -15.62 3.69 -1.79
N MET A 203 -14.87 3.98 -0.73
CA MET A 203 -14.64 3.05 0.38
C MET A 203 -15.92 2.60 1.07
N ARG A 204 -16.98 3.38 1.03
CA ARG A 204 -18.29 3.03 1.60
C ARG A 204 -18.94 1.82 0.93
N GLU A 205 -18.57 1.50 -0.31
CA GLU A 205 -19.09 0.33 -1.02
C GLU A 205 -18.62 -1.01 -0.40
N ILE A 206 -17.49 -1.02 0.32
CA ILE A 206 -16.95 -2.21 1.00
C ILE A 206 -17.93 -2.79 2.03
N GLN A 207 -18.80 -1.98 2.59
CA GLN A 207 -19.78 -2.42 3.59
C GLN A 207 -20.69 -3.54 3.08
N HIS A 208 -20.95 -3.59 1.76
CA HIS A 208 -21.77 -4.64 1.15
C HIS A 208 -21.04 -6.00 1.05
N LEU A 209 -19.72 -6.02 1.25
CA LEU A 209 -18.91 -7.25 1.17
C LEU A 209 -18.83 -8.01 2.49
N VAL A 210 -19.16 -7.35 3.59
CA VAL A 210 -19.21 -7.95 4.92
C VAL A 210 -20.66 -8.12 5.35
N SER A 211 -21.05 -9.36 5.65
CA SER A 211 -22.37 -9.62 6.20
C SER A 211 -22.45 -9.00 7.61
N PHE A 212 -23.25 -7.95 7.75
CA PHE A 212 -23.59 -7.41 9.06
C PHE A 212 -24.63 -8.36 9.71
N ASN A 213 -24.30 -8.88 10.88
CA ASN A 213 -25.27 -9.62 11.74
C ASN A 213 -26.07 -8.64 12.58
#